data_2423c8327eeeda9e3136ff8ec00d2668
#
_entry.id   2423c8327eeeda9e3136ff8ec00d2668
#
_cell.length_a   1.000
_cell.length_b   1.000
_cell.length_c   1.000
_cell.angle_alpha   90.00
_cell.angle_beta   90.00
_cell.angle_gamma   90.00
#
_symmetry.space_group_name_H-M   'P 1'
#
loop_
_entity.id
_entity.type
_entity.pdbx_description
1 polymer ?
#
loop_
_entity_poly.entity_id
_entity_poly.type
_entity_poly.pdbx_seq_one_letter_code
_entity_poly.pdbx_strand_id
1 'polypeptide(L)'
;MKIKNLVMILTLGAATISCADSKKQETNYADLTKQYAKVQLTSDITHLSDNEKQMLNYLYEIGNIMDDIFWTQQFGGDKETFLNSIEDKDARLFAEINYGPWNHFDNLNPFLPEYGAMPAGAGFYPTDMTKEEFEAWDNPDKTSLYTLIKRDENGKLQAVWYHDAYAEQINKVAELLNKAADLAGDKEFAD
;
A
#
# COMPACT_ATOMS: atom_id res chain seq x y z
N MET A 1 -5.88 54.22 -70.09
CA MET A 1 -5.82 52.90 -69.39
C MET A 1 -5.46 53.15 -67.92
N LYS A 2 -6.43 53.08 -67.00
CA LYS A 2 -6.23 53.43 -65.57
C LYS A 2 -6.02 52.19 -64.76
N ILE A 3 -4.82 52.10 -64.16
CA ILE A 3 -4.44 51.02 -63.26
C ILE A 3 -4.98 51.37 -61.91
N LYS A 4 -5.89 50.51 -61.35
CA LYS A 4 -6.42 50.63 -60.02
C LYS A 4 -5.48 49.91 -59.04
N ASN A 5 -4.90 50.68 -58.12
CA ASN A 5 -4.11 50.13 -57.01
C ASN A 5 -5.04 49.40 -56.01
N LEU A 6 -4.80 48.10 -55.83
CA LEU A 6 -5.42 47.26 -54.82
C LEU A 6 -4.58 47.30 -53.54
N VAL A 7 -5.04 48.01 -52.52
CA VAL A 7 -4.39 48.02 -51.21
C VAL A 7 -4.89 46.82 -50.45
N MET A 8 -3.98 45.85 -50.20
CA MET A 8 -4.24 44.65 -49.38
C MET A 8 -3.95 44.98 -47.91
N ILE A 9 -4.98 45.13 -47.08
CA ILE A 9 -4.83 45.32 -45.64
C ILE A 9 -4.63 43.97 -45.02
N LEU A 10 -3.38 43.68 -44.54
CA LEU A 10 -3.07 42.52 -43.71
C LEU A 10 -3.51 42.83 -42.26
N THR A 11 -4.63 42.28 -41.81
CA THR A 11 -4.99 42.28 -40.39
C THR A 11 -4.20 41.19 -39.68
N LEU A 12 -3.19 41.58 -38.89
CA LEU A 12 -2.51 40.70 -37.95
C LEU A 12 -3.50 40.39 -36.82
N GLY A 13 -4.10 39.20 -36.86
CA GLY A 13 -4.85 38.67 -35.76
C GLY A 13 -3.86 38.22 -34.64
N ALA A 14 -3.78 38.99 -33.57
CA ALA A 14 -3.10 38.58 -32.36
C ALA A 14 -3.94 37.45 -31.70
N ALA A 15 -3.52 36.19 -31.90
CA ALA A 15 -4.04 35.08 -31.13
C ALA A 15 -3.51 35.22 -29.72
N THR A 16 -4.36 35.70 -28.77
CA THR A 16 -4.09 35.61 -27.36
C THR A 16 -4.23 34.13 -26.96
N ILE A 17 -3.09 33.46 -26.80
CA ILE A 17 -3.04 32.15 -26.14
C ILE A 17 -3.39 32.42 -24.68
N SER A 18 -4.65 32.23 -24.34
CA SER A 18 -5.08 32.14 -22.94
C SER A 18 -4.48 30.84 -22.38
N CYS A 19 -3.36 30.95 -21.69
CA CYS A 19 -2.94 29.92 -20.76
C CYS A 19 -4.03 29.86 -19.67
N ALA A 20 -4.97 28.93 -19.83
CA ALA A 20 -5.79 28.53 -18.72
C ALA A 20 -4.86 27.90 -17.70
N ASP A 21 -4.48 28.65 -16.67
CA ASP A 21 -3.95 28.09 -15.42
C ASP A 21 -5.01 27.11 -14.91
N SER A 22 -4.81 25.83 -15.22
CA SER A 22 -5.51 24.78 -14.52
C SER A 22 -4.98 24.84 -13.07
N LYS A 23 -5.68 25.58 -12.21
CA LYS A 23 -5.47 25.48 -10.76
C LYS A 23 -5.56 24.01 -10.44
N LYS A 24 -4.43 23.37 -10.13
CA LYS A 24 -4.40 22.05 -9.52
C LYS A 24 -5.37 22.15 -8.33
N GLN A 25 -6.46 21.45 -8.39
CA GLN A 25 -7.43 21.42 -7.29
C GLN A 25 -6.68 20.77 -6.13
N GLU A 26 -6.41 21.55 -5.10
CA GLU A 26 -5.70 21.08 -3.92
C GLU A 26 -6.55 19.99 -3.26
N THR A 27 -5.99 18.81 -3.09
CA THR A 27 -6.71 17.67 -2.51
C THR A 27 -7.03 17.98 -1.05
N ASN A 28 -8.31 17.93 -0.68
CA ASN A 28 -8.73 18.08 0.70
C ASN A 28 -8.69 16.71 1.39
N TYR A 29 -7.57 16.39 2.03
CA TYR A 29 -7.36 15.12 2.71
C TYR A 29 -8.32 14.89 3.88
N ALA A 30 -8.73 15.95 4.57
CA ALA A 30 -9.75 15.87 5.62
C ALA A 30 -11.12 15.39 5.09
N ASP A 31 -11.47 15.70 3.85
CA ASP A 31 -12.70 15.18 3.23
C ASP A 31 -12.54 13.73 2.77
N LEU A 32 -11.33 13.30 2.39
CA LEU A 32 -11.06 11.90 2.07
C LEU A 32 -11.22 11.01 3.31
N THR A 33 -10.69 11.42 4.46
CA THR A 33 -10.80 10.65 5.71
C THR A 33 -12.24 10.49 6.19
N LYS A 34 -13.15 11.43 5.88
CA LYS A 34 -14.58 11.33 6.21
C LYS A 34 -15.33 10.20 5.48
N GLN A 35 -14.74 9.61 4.46
CA GLN A 35 -15.32 8.44 3.78
C GLN A 35 -15.32 7.20 4.69
N TYR A 36 -14.51 7.20 5.75
CA TYR A 36 -14.41 6.12 6.72
C TYR A 36 -15.12 6.48 8.02
N ALA A 37 -15.96 5.57 8.49
CA ALA A 37 -16.60 5.71 9.79
C ALA A 37 -15.64 5.29 10.90
N LYS A 38 -15.36 6.17 11.85
CA LYS A 38 -14.62 5.79 13.06
C LYS A 38 -15.56 5.09 14.03
N VAL A 39 -15.37 3.79 14.22
CA VAL A 39 -16.15 2.97 15.14
C VAL A 39 -15.24 2.52 16.28
N GLN A 40 -15.69 2.75 17.52
CA GLN A 40 -15.01 2.21 18.70
C GLN A 40 -15.50 0.78 18.92
N LEU A 41 -14.60 -0.19 18.75
CA LEU A 41 -14.87 -1.59 19.10
C LEU A 41 -14.56 -1.77 20.58
N THR A 42 -15.55 -2.29 21.33
CA THR A 42 -15.40 -2.62 22.76
C THR A 42 -15.92 -4.03 23.00
N SER A 43 -15.31 -4.73 23.95
CA SER A 43 -15.76 -6.03 24.43
C SER A 43 -15.68 -6.06 25.94
N ASP A 44 -16.64 -6.73 26.57
CA ASP A 44 -16.57 -7.01 28.01
C ASP A 44 -15.64 -8.20 28.23
N ILE A 45 -14.48 -7.93 28.82
CA ILE A 45 -13.46 -8.93 29.15
C ILE A 45 -13.39 -9.19 30.67
N THR A 46 -14.38 -8.74 31.45
CA THR A 46 -14.39 -8.87 32.91
C THR A 46 -14.52 -10.33 33.37
N HIS A 47 -15.11 -11.18 32.53
CA HIS A 47 -15.28 -12.62 32.78
C HIS A 47 -14.00 -13.44 32.48
N LEU A 48 -12.99 -12.85 31.80
CA LEU A 48 -11.74 -13.53 31.49
C LEU A 48 -10.82 -13.56 32.73
N SER A 49 -10.11 -14.67 32.87
CA SER A 49 -9.01 -14.80 33.85
C SER A 49 -7.82 -13.91 33.45
N ASP A 50 -6.88 -13.73 34.38
CA ASP A 50 -5.67 -12.94 34.10
C ASP A 50 -4.78 -13.60 33.02
N ASN A 51 -4.75 -14.96 32.99
CA ASN A 51 -4.06 -15.70 31.93
C ASN A 51 -4.69 -15.45 30.56
N GLU A 52 -6.00 -15.52 30.44
CA GLU A 52 -6.72 -15.25 29.19
C GLU A 52 -6.54 -13.81 28.72
N LYS A 53 -6.52 -12.83 29.63
CA LYS A 53 -6.21 -11.44 29.30
C LYS A 53 -4.78 -11.29 28.80
N GLN A 54 -3.81 -11.99 29.42
CA GLN A 54 -2.43 -11.98 28.96
C GLN A 54 -2.28 -12.66 27.59
N MET A 55 -3.00 -13.75 27.35
CA MET A 55 -3.08 -14.41 26.04
C MET A 55 -3.58 -13.43 24.97
N LEU A 56 -4.64 -12.65 25.23
CA LEU A 56 -5.12 -11.62 24.29
C LEU A 56 -4.05 -10.58 23.96
N ASN A 57 -3.21 -10.20 24.93
CA ASN A 57 -2.10 -9.26 24.64
C ASN A 57 -1.10 -9.86 23.65
N TYR A 58 -0.76 -11.14 23.76
CA TYR A 58 0.10 -11.82 22.78
C TYR A 58 -0.56 -11.89 21.39
N LEU A 59 -1.85 -12.23 21.33
CA LEU A 59 -2.59 -12.27 20.05
C LEU A 59 -2.67 -10.87 19.39
N TYR A 60 -2.79 -9.82 20.20
CA TYR A 60 -2.76 -8.45 19.70
C TYR A 60 -1.38 -8.06 19.14
N GLU A 61 -0.28 -8.44 19.82
CA GLU A 61 1.09 -8.26 19.32
C GLU A 61 1.30 -9.00 18.01
N ILE A 62 0.81 -10.23 17.88
CA ILE A 62 0.83 -11.00 16.63
C ILE A 62 0.08 -10.25 15.53
N GLY A 63 -1.11 -9.71 15.82
CA GLY A 63 -1.88 -8.92 14.86
C GLY A 63 -1.10 -7.74 14.31
N ASN A 64 -0.35 -7.02 15.15
CA ASN A 64 0.49 -5.90 14.71
C ASN A 64 1.64 -6.36 13.81
N ILE A 65 2.30 -7.49 14.12
CA ILE A 65 3.35 -8.05 13.28
C ILE A 65 2.79 -8.45 11.90
N MET A 66 1.61 -9.06 11.86
CA MET A 66 0.96 -9.42 10.60
C MET A 66 0.53 -8.20 9.80
N ASP A 67 0.11 -7.12 10.46
CA ASP A 67 -0.18 -5.83 9.83
C ASP A 67 1.06 -5.23 9.16
N ASP A 68 2.22 -5.31 9.78
CA ASP A 68 3.47 -4.82 9.18
C ASP A 68 3.91 -5.65 7.96
N ILE A 69 3.68 -6.97 7.98
CA ILE A 69 3.86 -7.82 6.79
C ILE A 69 2.90 -7.37 5.67
N PHE A 70 1.63 -7.13 6.00
CA PHE A 70 0.62 -6.68 5.04
C PHE A 70 0.99 -5.31 4.43
N TRP A 71 1.51 -4.38 5.23
CA TRP A 71 2.04 -3.11 4.75
C TRP A 71 3.13 -3.31 3.69
N THR A 72 4.08 -4.20 3.96
CA THR A 72 5.16 -4.53 3.00
C THR A 72 4.61 -5.10 1.71
N GLN A 73 3.57 -5.94 1.79
CA GLN A 73 2.91 -6.52 0.61
C GLN A 73 2.09 -5.50 -0.19
N GLN A 74 1.44 -4.54 0.46
CA GLN A 74 0.63 -3.53 -0.21
C GLN A 74 1.46 -2.38 -0.77
N PHE A 75 2.37 -1.81 0.02
CA PHE A 75 3.14 -0.64 -0.37
C PHE A 75 4.45 -1.01 -1.07
N GLY A 76 5.09 -2.10 -0.66
CA GLY A 76 6.37 -2.56 -1.21
C GLY A 76 7.59 -1.78 -0.73
N GLY A 77 7.41 -0.81 0.17
CA GLY A 77 8.46 0.03 0.72
C GLY A 77 8.45 0.04 2.26
N ASP A 78 9.31 0.89 2.84
CA ASP A 78 9.38 1.07 4.28
C ASP A 78 8.24 1.97 4.78
N LYS A 79 7.35 1.40 5.61
CA LYS A 79 6.16 2.03 6.19
C LYS A 79 6.48 3.30 6.96
N GLU A 80 7.49 3.23 7.87
CA GLU A 80 7.79 4.34 8.75
C GLU A 80 8.38 5.52 7.99
N THR A 81 9.33 5.26 7.09
CA THR A 81 9.91 6.28 6.22
C THR A 81 8.83 6.95 5.37
N PHE A 82 7.92 6.15 4.80
CA PHE A 82 6.81 6.66 3.99
C PHE A 82 5.88 7.56 4.82
N LEU A 83 5.34 7.07 5.93
CA LEU A 83 4.40 7.83 6.75
C LEU A 83 5.03 9.10 7.33
N ASN A 84 6.32 9.03 7.71
CA ASN A 84 7.05 10.20 8.24
C ASN A 84 7.37 11.24 7.17
N SER A 85 7.36 10.89 5.89
CA SER A 85 7.53 11.85 4.79
C SER A 85 6.28 12.69 4.53
N ILE A 86 5.11 12.29 5.04
CA ILE A 86 3.84 13.00 4.83
C ILE A 86 3.63 14.04 5.94
N GLU A 87 3.75 15.31 5.59
CA GLU A 87 3.62 16.43 6.55
C GLU A 87 2.17 16.66 6.98
N ASP A 88 1.22 16.58 6.03
CA ASP A 88 -0.20 16.77 6.32
C ASP A 88 -0.75 15.58 7.11
N LYS A 89 -1.31 15.87 8.30
CA LYS A 89 -1.80 14.84 9.23
C LYS A 89 -3.00 14.05 8.70
N ASP A 90 -3.88 14.68 7.91
CA ASP A 90 -5.07 14.04 7.37
C ASP A 90 -4.68 13.18 6.15
N ALA A 91 -3.69 13.62 5.35
CA ALA A 91 -3.08 12.80 4.32
C ALA A 91 -2.37 11.57 4.91
N ARG A 92 -1.61 11.75 6.00
CA ARG A 92 -0.95 10.63 6.70
C ARG A 92 -1.96 9.63 7.24
N LEU A 93 -3.02 10.08 7.92
CA LEU A 93 -4.08 9.22 8.40
C LEU A 93 -4.76 8.47 7.25
N PHE A 94 -5.00 9.15 6.12
CA PHE A 94 -5.60 8.52 4.94
C PHE A 94 -4.66 7.47 4.33
N ALA A 95 -3.34 7.73 4.34
CA ALA A 95 -2.32 6.78 3.92
C ALA A 95 -2.25 5.54 4.84
N GLU A 96 -2.37 5.73 6.16
CA GLU A 96 -2.46 4.63 7.12
C GLU A 96 -3.66 3.73 6.85
N ILE A 97 -4.84 4.32 6.62
CA ILE A 97 -6.08 3.58 6.35
C ILE A 97 -5.99 2.80 5.03
N ASN A 98 -5.31 3.35 4.02
CA ASN A 98 -5.20 2.76 2.68
C ASN A 98 -3.94 1.91 2.48
N TYR A 99 -3.08 1.73 3.49
CA TYR A 99 -1.82 1.00 3.40
C TYR A 99 -0.92 1.50 2.26
N GLY A 100 -0.89 2.81 2.04
CA GLY A 100 -0.09 3.42 0.99
C GLY A 100 -0.74 4.68 0.40
N PRO A 101 -0.19 5.20 -0.72
CA PRO A 101 -0.63 6.46 -1.31
C PRO A 101 -1.84 6.33 -2.26
N TRP A 102 -2.49 5.16 -2.33
CA TRP A 102 -3.56 4.85 -3.29
C TRP A 102 -4.91 4.70 -2.62
N ASN A 103 -5.94 5.36 -3.18
CA ASN A 103 -7.28 5.36 -2.61
C ASN A 103 -8.06 4.10 -3.04
N HIS A 104 -8.36 3.23 -2.09
CA HIS A 104 -9.10 1.98 -2.33
C HIS A 104 -10.55 2.21 -2.77
N PHE A 105 -11.15 3.37 -2.47
CA PHE A 105 -12.49 3.72 -2.95
C PHE A 105 -12.49 4.42 -4.31
N ASP A 106 -11.31 4.75 -4.85
CA ASP A 106 -11.18 5.43 -6.14
C ASP A 106 -10.23 4.65 -7.07
N ASN A 107 -10.52 3.38 -7.30
CA ASN A 107 -9.80 2.50 -8.22
C ASN A 107 -8.28 2.52 -8.04
N LEU A 108 -7.78 2.64 -6.82
CA LEU A 108 -6.36 2.75 -6.49
C LEU A 108 -5.66 3.95 -7.16
N ASN A 109 -6.42 5.01 -7.47
CA ASN A 109 -5.81 6.26 -7.91
C ASN A 109 -4.96 6.86 -6.80
N PRO A 110 -3.77 7.39 -7.12
CA PRO A 110 -2.91 8.00 -6.11
C PRO A 110 -3.53 9.31 -5.61
N PHE A 111 -3.72 9.43 -4.30
CA PHE A 111 -4.09 10.69 -3.66
C PHE A 111 -2.85 11.51 -3.27
N LEU A 112 -1.67 10.88 -3.26
CA LEU A 112 -0.35 11.52 -3.24
C LEU A 112 0.26 11.40 -4.65
N PRO A 113 0.15 12.46 -5.49
CA PRO A 113 0.45 12.37 -6.93
C PRO A 113 1.90 12.00 -7.26
N GLU A 114 2.84 12.26 -6.35
CA GLU A 114 4.25 11.96 -6.48
C GLU A 114 4.55 10.45 -6.56
N TYR A 115 3.64 9.61 -6.08
CA TYR A 115 3.80 8.15 -6.12
C TYR A 115 3.33 7.50 -7.43
N GLY A 116 2.56 8.23 -8.25
CA GLY A 116 2.02 7.68 -9.50
C GLY A 116 1.06 6.51 -9.30
N ALA A 117 0.81 5.76 -10.37
CA ALA A 117 -0.08 4.59 -10.32
C ALA A 117 0.50 3.48 -9.45
N MET A 118 -0.38 2.72 -8.78
CA MET A 118 0.03 1.55 -8.01
C MET A 118 0.72 0.53 -8.94
N PRO A 119 1.93 0.04 -8.57
CA PRO A 119 2.60 -0.99 -9.35
C PRO A 119 1.73 -2.24 -9.48
N ALA A 120 1.72 -2.86 -10.67
CA ALA A 120 1.05 -4.13 -10.87
C ALA A 120 1.66 -5.21 -9.96
N GLY A 121 0.81 -5.82 -9.10
CA GLY A 121 1.28 -6.80 -8.12
C GLY A 121 1.85 -6.21 -6.83
N ALA A 122 1.69 -4.90 -6.60
CA ALA A 122 2.08 -4.23 -5.36
C ALA A 122 3.52 -4.61 -4.91
N GLY A 123 3.71 -5.04 -3.65
CA GLY A 123 4.99 -5.50 -3.11
C GLY A 123 5.32 -6.97 -3.38
N PHE A 124 4.47 -7.70 -4.13
CA PHE A 124 4.67 -9.14 -4.39
C PHE A 124 5.63 -9.42 -5.54
N TYR A 125 5.83 -8.47 -6.46
CA TYR A 125 6.63 -8.64 -7.67
C TYR A 125 7.60 -7.47 -7.86
N PRO A 126 8.74 -7.68 -8.56
CA PRO A 126 9.60 -6.58 -8.96
C PRO A 126 8.85 -5.61 -9.87
N THR A 127 8.96 -4.30 -9.61
CA THR A 127 8.24 -3.27 -10.36
C THR A 127 8.66 -3.17 -11.84
N ASP A 128 9.86 -3.68 -12.17
CA ASP A 128 10.43 -3.73 -13.51
C ASP A 128 10.17 -5.05 -14.25
N MET A 129 9.49 -6.03 -13.59
CA MET A 129 9.18 -7.32 -14.19
C MET A 129 8.11 -7.18 -15.28
N THR A 130 8.34 -7.80 -16.44
CA THR A 130 7.34 -7.89 -17.49
C THR A 130 6.56 -9.20 -17.42
N LYS A 131 5.38 -9.21 -18.03
CA LYS A 131 4.56 -10.41 -18.14
C LYS A 131 5.29 -11.50 -18.94
N GLU A 132 5.95 -11.11 -20.03
CA GLU A 132 6.69 -12.01 -20.92
C GLU A 132 7.87 -12.64 -20.19
N GLU A 133 8.59 -11.88 -19.37
CA GLU A 133 9.67 -12.39 -18.53
C GLU A 133 9.14 -13.42 -17.54
N PHE A 134 8.04 -13.11 -16.85
CA PHE A 134 7.42 -14.04 -15.90
C PHE A 134 6.90 -15.31 -16.57
N GLU A 135 6.27 -15.21 -17.73
CA GLU A 135 5.76 -16.36 -18.48
C GLU A 135 6.90 -17.27 -18.96
N ALA A 136 8.00 -16.68 -19.46
CA ALA A 136 9.16 -17.43 -19.94
C ALA A 136 10.02 -18.07 -18.85
N TRP A 137 9.87 -17.59 -17.61
CA TRP A 137 10.62 -18.11 -16.47
C TRP A 137 10.10 -19.47 -16.02
N ASP A 138 10.93 -20.51 -16.11
CA ASP A 138 10.60 -21.88 -15.70
C ASP A 138 10.90 -22.07 -14.21
N ASN A 139 9.86 -21.91 -13.37
CA ASN A 139 9.93 -22.13 -11.93
C ASN A 139 8.58 -22.66 -11.44
N PRO A 140 8.53 -23.82 -10.76
CA PRO A 140 7.28 -24.44 -10.31
C PRO A 140 6.55 -23.60 -9.24
N ASP A 141 7.28 -22.79 -8.48
CA ASP A 141 6.74 -22.01 -7.36
C ASP A 141 6.31 -20.61 -7.76
N LYS A 142 6.50 -20.21 -9.03
CA LYS A 142 6.20 -18.83 -9.49
C LYS A 142 4.75 -18.40 -9.35
N THR A 143 3.82 -19.37 -9.30
CA THR A 143 2.39 -19.13 -9.14
C THR A 143 1.85 -19.54 -7.77
N SER A 144 2.74 -19.86 -6.82
CA SER A 144 2.35 -20.17 -5.46
C SER A 144 1.72 -18.94 -4.78
N LEU A 145 0.69 -19.17 -3.97
CA LEU A 145 0.07 -18.11 -3.13
C LEU A 145 0.90 -17.76 -1.88
N TYR A 146 2.03 -18.44 -1.68
CA TYR A 146 2.88 -18.31 -0.51
C TYR A 146 4.30 -17.87 -0.84
N THR A 147 4.52 -17.32 -2.05
CA THR A 147 5.81 -16.82 -2.50
C THR A 147 5.74 -15.37 -2.93
N LEU A 148 6.85 -14.66 -2.73
CA LEU A 148 7.16 -13.41 -3.41
C LEU A 148 8.04 -13.70 -4.61
N ILE A 149 7.90 -12.92 -5.67
CA ILE A 149 8.88 -12.91 -6.75
C ILE A 149 9.81 -11.75 -6.53
N LYS A 150 11.11 -12.02 -6.49
CA LYS A 150 12.15 -11.00 -6.29
C LYS A 150 13.24 -11.16 -7.36
N ARG A 151 14.14 -10.19 -7.45
CA ARG A 151 15.38 -10.35 -8.22
C ARG A 151 16.51 -10.79 -7.31
N ASP A 152 17.29 -11.75 -7.77
CA ASP A 152 18.54 -12.14 -7.12
C ASP A 152 19.66 -11.10 -7.38
N GLU A 153 20.85 -11.35 -6.85
CA GLU A 153 22.03 -10.48 -7.02
C GLU A 153 22.45 -10.28 -8.48
N ASN A 154 22.05 -11.20 -9.38
CA ASN A 154 22.31 -11.15 -10.82
C ASN A 154 21.13 -10.56 -11.61
N GLY A 155 20.11 -10.07 -10.93
CA GLY A 155 18.90 -9.52 -11.54
C GLY A 155 17.92 -10.56 -12.08
N LYS A 156 18.11 -11.85 -11.82
CA LYS A 156 17.21 -12.92 -12.26
C LYS A 156 16.03 -13.07 -11.30
N LEU A 157 14.89 -13.50 -11.84
CA LEU A 157 13.72 -13.80 -11.01
C LEU A 157 13.99 -15.00 -10.09
N GLN A 158 13.54 -14.90 -8.85
CA GLN A 158 13.50 -15.97 -7.86
C GLN A 158 12.18 -15.95 -7.11
N ALA A 159 11.63 -17.13 -6.83
CA ALA A 159 10.51 -17.29 -5.92
C ALA A 159 11.05 -17.42 -4.49
N VAL A 160 10.59 -16.57 -3.59
CA VAL A 160 11.00 -16.59 -2.17
C VAL A 160 9.77 -16.91 -1.35
N TRP A 161 9.81 -17.99 -0.59
CA TRP A 161 8.70 -18.41 0.27
C TRP A 161 8.47 -17.39 1.39
N TYR A 162 7.21 -17.20 1.81
CA TYR A 162 6.87 -16.24 2.87
C TYR A 162 7.60 -16.50 4.17
N HIS A 163 7.81 -17.78 4.54
CA HIS A 163 8.55 -18.13 5.75
C HIS A 163 10.04 -17.76 5.69
N ASP A 164 10.61 -17.62 4.49
CA ASP A 164 11.97 -17.12 4.30
C ASP A 164 11.97 -15.58 4.18
N ALA A 165 11.04 -15.04 3.38
CA ALA A 165 10.95 -13.60 3.13
C ALA A 165 10.64 -12.79 4.40
N TYR A 166 9.87 -13.38 5.32
CA TYR A 166 9.41 -12.78 6.58
C TYR A 166 9.87 -13.59 7.80
N ALA A 167 11.04 -14.26 7.69
CA ALA A 167 11.53 -15.22 8.70
C ALA A 167 11.57 -14.64 10.12
N GLU A 168 12.02 -13.41 10.29
CA GLU A 168 12.09 -12.74 11.59
C GLU A 168 10.70 -12.57 12.20
N GLN A 169 9.76 -12.00 11.44
CA GLN A 169 8.38 -11.77 11.86
C GLN A 169 7.66 -13.08 12.15
N ILE A 170 7.77 -14.07 11.27
CA ILE A 170 7.10 -15.38 11.43
C ILE A 170 7.64 -16.13 12.63
N ASN A 171 8.95 -16.12 12.88
CA ASN A 171 9.53 -16.73 14.07
C ASN A 171 9.03 -16.05 15.35
N LYS A 172 8.92 -14.72 15.35
CA LYS A 172 8.36 -13.97 16.48
C LYS A 172 6.89 -14.29 16.71
N VAL A 173 6.09 -14.40 15.64
CA VAL A 173 4.68 -14.84 15.72
C VAL A 173 4.59 -16.24 16.32
N ALA A 174 5.40 -17.20 15.88
CA ALA A 174 5.42 -18.55 16.40
C ALA A 174 5.78 -18.59 17.90
N GLU A 175 6.77 -17.77 18.34
CA GLU A 175 7.10 -17.63 19.75
C GLU A 175 5.92 -17.10 20.58
N LEU A 176 5.22 -16.08 20.09
CA LEU A 176 4.08 -15.49 20.79
C LEU A 176 2.88 -16.41 20.81
N LEU A 177 2.63 -17.19 19.74
CA LEU A 177 1.58 -18.20 19.72
C LEU A 177 1.83 -19.30 20.76
N ASN A 178 3.07 -19.78 20.88
CA ASN A 178 3.41 -20.75 21.92
C ASN A 178 3.17 -20.19 23.33
N LYS A 179 3.54 -18.92 23.59
CA LYS A 179 3.26 -18.27 24.86
C LYS A 179 1.75 -18.10 25.13
N ALA A 180 0.96 -17.84 24.09
CA ALA A 180 -0.49 -17.74 24.19
C ALA A 180 -1.10 -19.12 24.50
N ALA A 181 -0.63 -20.18 23.82
CA ALA A 181 -1.06 -21.56 24.05
C ALA A 181 -0.79 -22.03 25.50
N ASP A 182 0.37 -21.69 26.06
CA ASP A 182 0.73 -22.01 27.45
C ASP A 182 -0.23 -21.38 28.49
N LEU A 183 -0.89 -20.28 28.14
CA LEU A 183 -1.85 -19.56 28.99
C LEU A 183 -3.30 -19.97 28.76
N ALA A 184 -3.59 -20.70 27.68
CA ALA A 184 -4.93 -21.12 27.34
C ALA A 184 -5.44 -22.14 28.38
N GLY A 185 -6.64 -21.90 28.93
CA GLY A 185 -7.28 -22.83 29.88
C GLY A 185 -7.91 -24.04 29.23
N ASP A 186 -8.17 -23.97 27.93
CA ASP A 186 -8.73 -25.02 27.09
C ASP A 186 -7.65 -25.65 26.23
N LYS A 187 -7.50 -26.97 26.33
CA LYS A 187 -6.46 -27.71 25.63
C LYS A 187 -6.70 -27.76 24.10
N GLU A 188 -7.95 -27.91 23.67
CA GLU A 188 -8.29 -27.95 22.24
C GLU A 188 -8.04 -26.59 21.57
N PHE A 189 -8.17 -25.50 22.34
CA PHE A 189 -7.84 -24.16 21.87
C PHE A 189 -6.33 -23.90 21.87
N ALA A 190 -5.58 -24.53 22.78
CA ALA A 190 -4.12 -24.39 22.87
C ALA A 190 -3.37 -25.14 21.74
N ASP A 191 -3.91 -26.28 21.27
CA ASP A 191 -3.34 -27.14 20.21
C ASP A 191 -3.57 -26.52 18.81
#